data_2a3dd30960da4c51516ff850ff2e24d7
#
_entry.id   2a3dd30960da4c51516ff850ff2e24d7
#
_cell.length_a   1.000
_cell.length_b   1.000
_cell.length_c   1.000
_cell.angle_alpha   90.00
_cell.angle_beta   90.00
_cell.angle_gamma   90.00
#
_symmetry.space_group_name_H-M   'P 1'
#
loop_
_entity.id
_entity.type
_entity.pdbx_description
1 polymer ?
#
loop_
_entity_poly.entity_id
_entity_poly.type
_entity_poly.pdbx_seq_one_letter_code
_entity_poly.pdbx_strand_id
1 'polypeptide(L)'
;MSFSLGDGLRPGCVQDANDEAQFAELRTLGELTHRAWEHDVQVMIEGPGHVPMHMIKENMDLQLEVCKEAPFYTLGPLTTDIAPGYDHITSAIGAAMIGWYGTAMLCYVTPKEHLGLPNKKDVKDGIITYKIAAHAADLAKGHPGAQARDNALSKARFEFRWEDQFNLSLDPDTARSMHDETMPKAAHKSAHFCSMCGPKFCSMKISQNVRDYASQQATPGQPATSQAEIEAGMDQMKASFHNSGQNLYHKL
;
A
#
# COMPACT_ATOMS: atom_id res chain seq x y z
N MET A 1 32.12 10.71 -5.77
CA MET A 1 32.16 9.71 -4.69
C MET A 1 30.99 10.01 -3.75
N SER A 2 30.38 9.00 -3.16
CA SER A 2 29.32 9.15 -2.14
C SER A 2 29.61 8.24 -0.96
N PHE A 3 29.21 8.64 0.23
CA PHE A 3 29.22 7.78 1.42
C PHE A 3 27.81 7.23 1.68
N SER A 4 27.75 5.96 2.07
CA SER A 4 26.61 5.37 2.77
C SER A 4 27.06 5.22 4.22
N LEU A 5 26.47 6.01 5.10
CA LEU A 5 26.79 5.99 6.52
C LEU A 5 25.89 4.96 7.20
N GLY A 6 26.51 3.90 7.74
CA GLY A 6 25.80 2.76 8.31
C GLY A 6 25.21 3.03 9.69
N ASP A 7 24.27 2.17 10.08
CA ASP A 7 23.56 2.18 11.35
C ASP A 7 23.86 0.89 12.15
N GLY A 8 25.05 0.85 12.76
CA GLY A 8 25.48 -0.31 13.55
C GLY A 8 24.64 -0.56 14.80
N LEU A 9 23.93 0.46 15.28
CA LEU A 9 23.05 0.43 16.46
C LEU A 9 21.56 0.49 16.08
N ARG A 10 21.21 0.12 14.83
CA ARG A 10 19.80 0.03 14.44
C ARG A 10 19.06 -1.01 15.28
N PRO A 11 17.76 -0.78 15.59
CA PRO A 11 16.96 -1.73 16.35
C PRO A 11 16.88 -3.10 15.65
N GLY A 12 17.26 -4.15 16.37
CA GLY A 12 17.11 -5.54 15.97
C GLY A 12 15.81 -6.18 16.42
N CYS A 13 15.04 -5.47 17.24
CA CYS A 13 13.68 -5.82 17.69
C CYS A 13 12.93 -4.53 18.08
N VAL A 14 11.61 -4.61 18.21
CA VAL A 14 10.81 -3.41 18.55
C VAL A 14 11.11 -2.83 19.94
N GLN A 15 11.73 -3.59 20.83
CA GLN A 15 12.12 -3.08 22.14
C GLN A 15 13.34 -2.13 22.10
N ASP A 16 14.17 -2.22 21.08
CA ASP A 16 15.32 -1.34 20.89
C ASP A 16 14.96 -0.06 20.13
N ALA A 17 13.72 0.06 19.67
CA ALA A 17 13.28 1.15 18.80
C ALA A 17 13.39 2.50 19.49
N ASN A 18 14.03 3.46 18.82
CA ASN A 18 14.19 4.85 19.28
C ASN A 18 14.86 4.96 20.66
N ASP A 19 15.71 4.01 21.00
CA ASP A 19 16.46 4.08 22.25
C ASP A 19 17.59 5.13 22.19
N GLU A 20 18.22 5.37 23.33
CA GLU A 20 19.29 6.35 23.46
C GLU A 20 20.49 6.02 22.55
N ALA A 21 20.83 4.74 22.41
CA ALA A 21 21.95 4.28 21.60
C ALA A 21 21.69 4.53 20.11
N GLN A 22 20.51 4.16 19.61
CA GLN A 22 20.12 4.44 18.23
C GLN A 22 20.13 5.94 17.91
N PHE A 23 19.55 6.76 18.77
CA PHE A 23 19.49 8.20 18.55
C PHE A 23 20.84 8.90 18.71
N ALA A 24 21.73 8.39 19.58
CA ALA A 24 23.10 8.88 19.66
C ALA A 24 23.88 8.60 18.37
N GLU A 25 23.73 7.39 17.81
CA GLU A 25 24.31 7.06 16.50
C GLU A 25 23.77 7.98 15.41
N LEU A 26 22.45 8.17 15.33
CA LEU A 26 21.85 9.04 14.32
C LEU A 26 22.37 10.47 14.38
N ARG A 27 22.59 11.04 15.58
CA ARG A 27 23.22 12.36 15.74
C ARG A 27 24.66 12.36 15.24
N THR A 28 25.43 11.30 15.53
CA THR A 28 26.79 11.13 15.02
C THR A 28 26.81 11.05 13.49
N LEU A 29 25.87 10.32 12.89
CA LEU A 29 25.73 10.26 11.42
C LEU A 29 25.42 11.65 10.83
N GLY A 30 24.63 12.45 11.54
CA GLY A 30 24.40 13.86 11.18
C GLY A 30 25.69 14.68 11.18
N GLU A 31 26.52 14.57 12.23
CA GLU A 31 27.83 15.23 12.30
C GLU A 31 28.77 14.80 11.17
N LEU A 32 28.81 13.50 10.88
CA LEU A 32 29.65 12.96 9.80
C LEU A 32 29.13 13.41 8.41
N THR A 33 27.83 13.57 8.25
CA THR A 33 27.22 14.14 7.05
C THR A 33 27.73 15.54 6.79
N HIS A 34 27.73 16.42 7.80
CA HIS A 34 28.25 17.78 7.66
C HIS A 34 29.74 17.80 7.28
N ARG A 35 30.55 16.95 7.90
CA ARG A 35 31.98 16.84 7.56
C ARG A 35 32.19 16.37 6.11
N ALA A 36 31.38 15.42 5.62
CA ALA A 36 31.47 14.97 4.25
C ALA A 36 31.13 16.09 3.26
N TRP A 37 30.10 16.89 3.57
CA TRP A 37 29.67 18.00 2.73
C TRP A 37 30.72 19.14 2.66
N GLU A 38 31.49 19.35 3.70
CA GLU A 38 32.64 20.29 3.65
C GLU A 38 33.67 19.89 2.58
N HIS A 39 33.67 18.64 2.14
CA HIS A 39 34.53 18.10 1.10
C HIS A 39 33.81 17.81 -0.23
N ASP A 40 32.61 18.36 -0.43
CA ASP A 40 31.74 18.14 -1.62
C ASP A 40 31.43 16.65 -1.86
N VAL A 41 31.33 15.84 -0.79
CA VAL A 41 31.01 14.42 -0.86
C VAL A 41 29.52 14.21 -0.57
N GLN A 42 28.82 13.53 -1.48
CA GLN A 42 27.43 13.14 -1.28
C GLN A 42 27.33 12.08 -0.17
N VAL A 43 26.25 12.14 0.60
CA VAL A 43 25.98 11.22 1.72
C VAL A 43 24.57 10.63 1.57
N MET A 44 24.45 9.36 1.91
CA MET A 44 23.22 8.67 2.20
C MET A 44 23.35 8.05 3.59
N ILE A 45 22.31 8.12 4.40
CA ILE A 45 22.31 7.66 5.78
C ILE A 45 21.42 6.43 5.89
N GLU A 46 21.91 5.36 6.47
CA GLU A 46 21.11 4.18 6.79
C GLU A 46 20.22 4.45 8.02
N GLY A 47 19.05 3.86 8.03
CA GLY A 47 18.03 4.08 9.05
C GLY A 47 17.47 2.79 9.64
N PRO A 48 16.46 2.91 10.51
CA PRO A 48 16.10 1.87 11.46
C PRO A 48 15.59 0.59 10.82
N GLY A 49 15.80 -0.53 11.54
CA GLY A 49 15.24 -1.84 11.23
C GLY A 49 13.87 -2.07 11.86
N HIS A 50 13.80 -2.24 13.19
CA HIS A 50 12.53 -2.53 13.89
C HIS A 50 12.01 -1.29 14.61
N VAL A 51 10.90 -0.72 14.15
CA VAL A 51 10.24 0.41 14.81
C VAL A 51 8.72 0.25 14.74
N PRO A 52 8.02 0.20 15.89
CA PRO A 52 6.57 0.13 15.90
C PRO A 52 5.94 1.39 15.30
N MET A 53 4.76 1.25 14.70
CA MET A 53 4.13 2.28 13.87
C MET A 53 4.08 3.67 14.52
N HIS A 54 3.75 3.73 15.81
CA HIS A 54 3.59 5.00 16.53
C HIS A 54 4.89 5.76 16.77
N MET A 55 6.05 5.09 16.63
CA MET A 55 7.37 5.69 16.83
C MET A 55 8.08 6.06 15.51
N ILE A 56 7.56 5.64 14.37
CA ILE A 56 8.20 5.85 13.05
C ILE A 56 8.33 7.34 12.73
N LYS A 57 7.29 8.13 13.04
CA LYS A 57 7.33 9.57 12.74
C LYS A 57 8.42 10.28 13.53
N GLU A 58 8.56 9.99 14.81
CA GLU A 58 9.62 10.56 15.68
C GLU A 58 11.01 10.26 15.13
N ASN A 59 11.23 9.01 14.69
CA ASN A 59 12.50 8.60 14.10
C ASN A 59 12.83 9.40 12.83
N MET A 60 11.85 9.55 11.94
CA MET A 60 12.03 10.31 10.71
C MET A 60 12.23 11.80 10.96
N ASP A 61 11.45 12.39 11.85
CA ASP A 61 11.55 13.81 12.18
C ASP A 61 12.95 14.14 12.76
N LEU A 62 13.47 13.28 13.64
CA LEU A 62 14.83 13.46 14.18
C LEU A 62 15.90 13.39 13.09
N GLN A 63 15.78 12.44 12.16
CA GLN A 63 16.72 12.32 11.05
C GLN A 63 16.71 13.60 10.17
N LEU A 64 15.53 14.09 9.81
CA LEU A 64 15.40 15.33 9.02
C LEU A 64 16.07 16.51 9.72
N GLU A 65 15.92 16.60 11.05
CA GLU A 65 16.50 17.66 11.86
C GLU A 65 18.02 17.56 11.94
N VAL A 66 18.53 16.42 12.42
CA VAL A 66 19.97 16.29 12.75
C VAL A 66 20.85 16.05 11.53
N CYS A 67 20.30 15.42 10.49
CA CYS A 67 21.02 15.12 9.25
C CYS A 67 20.73 16.12 8.13
N LYS A 68 19.95 17.18 8.40
CA LYS A 68 19.64 18.26 7.46
C LYS A 68 19.09 17.74 6.12
N GLU A 69 18.11 16.86 6.21
CA GLU A 69 17.44 16.25 5.05
C GLU A 69 18.36 15.44 4.11
N ALA A 70 19.54 15.01 4.59
CA ALA A 70 20.35 14.06 3.83
C ALA A 70 19.51 12.80 3.51
N PRO A 71 19.64 12.20 2.31
CA PRO A 71 18.85 11.05 1.92
C PRO A 71 18.91 9.93 2.97
N PHE A 72 17.75 9.53 3.48
CA PHE A 72 17.58 8.45 4.44
C PHE A 72 17.25 7.15 3.73
N TYR A 73 17.94 6.10 4.07
CA TYR A 73 17.82 4.76 3.52
C TYR A 73 17.44 3.79 4.65
N THR A 74 16.23 3.26 4.65
CA THR A 74 15.69 2.52 5.80
C THR A 74 15.47 1.05 5.49
N LEU A 75 15.74 0.18 6.47
CA LEU A 75 15.40 -1.24 6.43
C LEU A 75 14.00 -1.45 7.01
N GLY A 76 12.99 -1.25 6.22
CA GLY A 76 11.63 -1.28 6.69
C GLY A 76 11.14 0.14 7.03
N PRO A 77 10.73 0.38 8.28
CA PRO A 77 10.93 -0.47 9.48
C PRO A 77 9.93 -1.63 9.63
N LEU A 78 10.41 -2.69 10.31
CA LEU A 78 9.54 -3.78 10.77
C LEU A 78 8.71 -3.29 11.95
N THR A 79 7.39 -3.31 11.82
CA THR A 79 6.47 -2.69 12.79
C THR A 79 6.10 -3.58 13.96
N THR A 80 6.44 -4.87 13.90
CA THR A 80 6.19 -5.87 14.94
C THR A 80 7.11 -7.07 14.75
N ASP A 81 7.42 -7.78 15.82
CA ASP A 81 8.29 -8.96 15.83
C ASP A 81 7.51 -10.28 15.84
N ILE A 82 6.17 -10.23 15.79
CA ILE A 82 5.31 -11.41 16.00
C ILE A 82 5.30 -12.40 14.83
N ALA A 83 5.86 -12.03 13.68
CA ALA A 83 5.65 -12.76 12.43
C ALA A 83 6.95 -13.19 11.71
N PRO A 84 7.82 -14.02 12.34
CA PRO A 84 8.96 -14.60 11.63
C PRO A 84 8.51 -15.37 10.38
N GLY A 85 9.19 -15.18 9.26
CA GLY A 85 8.80 -15.72 7.96
C GLY A 85 7.89 -14.78 7.15
N TYR A 86 7.41 -13.69 7.75
CA TYR A 86 6.58 -12.66 7.13
C TYR A 86 7.17 -11.25 7.27
N ASP A 87 8.47 -11.15 7.53
CA ASP A 87 9.15 -9.89 7.79
C ASP A 87 9.07 -8.91 6.61
N HIS A 88 8.96 -9.40 5.38
CA HIS A 88 8.68 -8.58 4.20
C HIS A 88 7.32 -7.86 4.29
N ILE A 89 6.32 -8.44 4.98
CA ILE A 89 5.00 -7.81 5.18
C ILE A 89 5.06 -6.81 6.33
N THR A 90 5.59 -7.22 7.50
CA THR A 90 5.67 -6.34 8.67
C THR A 90 6.51 -5.10 8.39
N SER A 91 7.58 -5.25 7.63
CA SER A 91 8.45 -4.16 7.21
C SER A 91 7.83 -3.28 6.10
N ALA A 92 7.04 -3.83 5.20
CA ALA A 92 6.36 -3.04 4.17
C ALA A 92 5.36 -2.04 4.78
N ILE A 93 4.73 -2.39 5.89
CA ILE A 93 3.85 -1.48 6.63
C ILE A 93 4.65 -0.24 7.08
N GLY A 94 5.76 -0.45 7.75
CA GLY A 94 6.63 0.63 8.21
C GLY A 94 7.30 1.38 7.05
N ALA A 95 7.70 0.66 6.00
CA ALA A 95 8.29 1.25 4.80
C ALA A 95 7.35 2.24 4.11
N ALA A 96 6.07 1.88 3.99
CA ALA A 96 5.07 2.80 3.43
C ALA A 96 4.89 4.05 4.31
N MET A 97 4.90 3.88 5.64
CA MET A 97 4.76 5.01 6.58
C MET A 97 5.98 5.93 6.56
N ILE A 98 7.20 5.36 6.71
CA ILE A 98 8.41 6.18 6.77
C ILE A 98 8.71 6.80 5.40
N GLY A 99 8.37 6.09 4.31
CA GLY A 99 8.43 6.62 2.96
C GLY A 99 7.50 7.82 2.76
N TRP A 100 6.29 7.77 3.33
CA TRP A 100 5.37 8.90 3.35
C TRP A 100 5.92 10.08 4.14
N TYR A 101 6.59 9.81 5.27
CA TYR A 101 7.15 10.87 6.14
C TYR A 101 8.45 11.49 5.61
N GLY A 102 9.16 10.87 4.66
CA GLY A 102 10.32 11.54 4.06
C GLY A 102 11.50 10.66 3.66
N THR A 103 11.51 9.37 4.00
CA THR A 103 12.59 8.47 3.57
C THR A 103 12.78 8.51 2.04
N ALA A 104 14.04 8.63 1.63
CA ALA A 104 14.40 8.75 0.22
C ALA A 104 14.53 7.39 -0.48
N MET A 105 14.94 6.34 0.24
CA MET A 105 15.14 5.00 -0.30
C MET A 105 14.78 3.92 0.71
N LEU A 106 14.18 2.84 0.22
CA LEU A 106 13.75 1.70 1.02
C LEU A 106 14.60 0.47 0.68
N CYS A 107 15.22 -0.14 1.66
CA CYS A 107 15.84 -1.46 1.53
C CYS A 107 14.78 -2.54 1.61
N TYR A 108 14.73 -3.45 0.64
CA TYR A 108 13.77 -4.55 0.69
C TYR A 108 14.14 -5.58 1.76
N VAL A 109 13.12 -6.20 2.33
CA VAL A 109 13.22 -7.31 3.28
C VAL A 109 12.58 -8.54 2.64
N THR A 110 13.20 -9.71 2.84
CA THR A 110 12.67 -10.98 2.33
C THR A 110 11.85 -11.70 3.40
N PRO A 111 11.03 -12.71 3.02
CA PRO A 111 10.37 -13.57 4.01
C PRO A 111 11.33 -14.28 4.97
N LYS A 112 12.60 -14.40 4.58
CA LYS A 112 13.64 -15.12 5.37
C LYS A 112 14.51 -14.21 6.21
N GLU A 113 14.17 -12.94 6.33
CA GLU A 113 14.91 -12.04 7.23
C GLU A 113 14.99 -12.67 8.62
N HIS A 114 16.15 -12.58 9.27
CA HIS A 114 16.47 -13.20 10.56
C HIS A 114 16.43 -14.75 10.61
N LEU A 115 16.02 -15.46 9.53
CA LEU A 115 15.84 -16.91 9.52
C LEU A 115 16.86 -17.65 8.65
N GLY A 116 17.32 -17.05 7.56
CA GLY A 116 18.24 -17.71 6.65
C GLY A 116 18.48 -16.99 5.33
N LEU A 117 19.26 -17.59 4.46
CA LEU A 117 19.57 -17.02 3.15
C LEU A 117 18.36 -17.13 2.20
N PRO A 118 17.96 -16.03 1.55
CA PRO A 118 16.84 -16.03 0.63
C PRO A 118 17.20 -16.73 -0.69
N ASN A 119 16.24 -17.44 -1.25
CA ASN A 119 16.29 -17.92 -2.63
C ASN A 119 15.72 -16.87 -3.61
N LYS A 120 15.75 -17.17 -4.92
CA LYS A 120 15.26 -16.27 -5.96
C LYS A 120 13.80 -15.84 -5.77
N LYS A 121 12.94 -16.76 -5.31
CA LYS A 121 11.53 -16.46 -5.05
C LYS A 121 11.39 -15.51 -3.85
N ASP A 122 12.10 -15.76 -2.77
CA ASP A 122 12.08 -14.90 -1.59
C ASP A 122 12.52 -13.47 -1.93
N VAL A 123 13.54 -13.32 -2.77
CA VAL A 123 14.02 -12.01 -3.26
C VAL A 123 12.93 -11.34 -4.10
N LYS A 124 12.28 -12.07 -5.02
CA LYS A 124 11.18 -11.52 -5.83
C LYS A 124 10.04 -11.04 -4.93
N ASP A 125 9.62 -11.84 -3.96
CA ASP A 125 8.53 -11.51 -3.04
C ASP A 125 8.86 -10.23 -2.23
N GLY A 126 10.09 -10.12 -1.73
CA GLY A 126 10.56 -8.93 -1.03
C GLY A 126 10.55 -7.68 -1.91
N ILE A 127 11.11 -7.77 -3.11
CA ILE A 127 11.16 -6.63 -4.04
C ILE A 127 9.76 -6.16 -4.45
N ILE A 128 8.85 -7.08 -4.78
CA ILE A 128 7.47 -6.70 -5.14
C ILE A 128 6.77 -6.03 -3.96
N THR A 129 6.93 -6.59 -2.77
CA THR A 129 6.35 -6.02 -1.54
C THR A 129 6.83 -4.59 -1.30
N TYR A 130 8.12 -4.34 -1.48
CA TYR A 130 8.69 -3.00 -1.28
C TYR A 130 8.34 -2.01 -2.40
N LYS A 131 8.17 -2.48 -3.62
CA LYS A 131 7.60 -1.64 -4.69
C LYS A 131 6.16 -1.22 -4.38
N ILE A 132 5.38 -2.09 -3.74
CA ILE A 132 4.03 -1.75 -3.28
C ILE A 132 4.11 -0.68 -2.18
N ALA A 133 4.97 -0.87 -1.18
CA ALA A 133 5.15 0.08 -0.08
C ALA A 133 5.60 1.47 -0.59
N ALA A 134 6.60 1.51 -1.46
CA ALA A 134 7.10 2.75 -2.06
C ALA A 134 6.03 3.46 -2.89
N HIS A 135 5.27 2.71 -3.70
CA HIS A 135 4.20 3.27 -4.51
C HIS A 135 3.06 3.84 -3.64
N ALA A 136 2.70 3.15 -2.56
CA ALA A 136 1.70 3.64 -1.60
C ALA A 136 2.17 4.94 -0.92
N ALA A 137 3.46 5.04 -0.58
CA ALA A 137 4.05 6.27 -0.04
C ALA A 137 4.03 7.42 -1.06
N ASP A 138 4.33 7.14 -2.33
CA ASP A 138 4.30 8.14 -3.40
C ASP A 138 2.89 8.68 -3.66
N LEU A 139 1.88 7.81 -3.61
CA LEU A 139 0.47 8.22 -3.65
C LEU A 139 0.12 9.15 -2.48
N ALA A 140 0.52 8.76 -1.26
CA ALA A 140 0.24 9.54 -0.06
C ALA A 140 0.94 10.91 -0.05
N LYS A 141 2.14 11.01 -0.62
CA LYS A 141 2.87 12.28 -0.81
C LYS A 141 2.30 13.15 -1.94
N GLY A 142 1.42 12.63 -2.78
CA GLY A 142 0.97 13.31 -3.99
C GLY A 142 2.08 13.45 -5.04
N HIS A 143 3.00 12.49 -5.12
CA HIS A 143 4.09 12.52 -6.10
C HIS A 143 3.54 12.62 -7.53
N PRO A 144 4.05 13.54 -8.36
CA PRO A 144 3.56 13.72 -9.73
C PRO A 144 3.64 12.42 -10.54
N GLY A 145 2.51 12.03 -11.15
CA GLY A 145 2.42 10.81 -11.97
C GLY A 145 2.18 9.50 -11.21
N ALA A 146 2.33 9.46 -9.88
CA ALA A 146 2.09 8.23 -9.10
C ALA A 146 0.67 7.67 -9.33
N GLN A 147 -0.35 8.54 -9.30
CA GLN A 147 -1.76 8.17 -9.46
C GLN A 147 -2.11 7.65 -10.89
N ALA A 148 -1.30 7.95 -11.89
CA ALA A 148 -1.65 7.64 -13.29
C ALA A 148 -1.81 6.14 -13.54
N ARG A 149 -0.91 5.33 -12.98
CA ARG A 149 -0.95 3.85 -13.11
C ARG A 149 -2.15 3.26 -12.39
N ASP A 150 -2.44 3.73 -11.17
CA ASP A 150 -3.62 3.28 -10.42
C ASP A 150 -4.92 3.65 -11.13
N ASN A 151 -5.02 4.85 -11.70
CA ASN A 151 -6.18 5.26 -12.48
C ASN A 151 -6.39 4.36 -13.69
N ALA A 152 -5.32 4.02 -14.42
CA ALA A 152 -5.40 3.12 -15.57
C ALA A 152 -5.81 1.70 -15.15
N LEU A 153 -5.23 1.18 -14.08
CA LEU A 153 -5.55 -0.14 -13.56
C LEU A 153 -6.98 -0.17 -12.99
N SER A 154 -7.40 0.87 -12.27
CA SER A 154 -8.77 1.00 -11.76
C SER A 154 -9.79 0.97 -12.89
N LYS A 155 -9.53 1.69 -13.98
CA LYS A 155 -10.38 1.64 -15.18
C LYS A 155 -10.43 0.23 -15.79
N ALA A 156 -9.27 -0.43 -15.93
CA ALA A 156 -9.20 -1.80 -16.42
C ALA A 156 -9.98 -2.78 -15.53
N ARG A 157 -9.90 -2.62 -14.19
CA ARG A 157 -10.67 -3.42 -13.23
C ARG A 157 -12.17 -3.19 -13.36
N PHE A 158 -12.61 -1.95 -13.47
CA PHE A 158 -14.01 -1.59 -13.65
C PHE A 158 -14.64 -2.20 -14.91
N GLU A 159 -13.84 -2.25 -15.99
CA GLU A 159 -14.26 -2.76 -17.29
C GLU A 159 -14.01 -4.27 -17.45
N PHE A 160 -13.47 -4.95 -16.42
CA PHE A 160 -13.06 -6.36 -16.45
C PHE A 160 -12.10 -6.70 -17.61
N ARG A 161 -11.22 -5.76 -17.96
CA ARG A 161 -10.16 -5.96 -18.95
C ARG A 161 -8.96 -6.65 -18.29
N TRP A 162 -9.03 -7.98 -18.18
CA TRP A 162 -8.07 -8.79 -17.42
C TRP A 162 -6.64 -8.65 -17.92
N GLU A 163 -6.43 -8.69 -19.24
CA GLU A 163 -5.08 -8.54 -19.82
C GLU A 163 -4.44 -7.20 -19.44
N ASP A 164 -5.22 -6.12 -19.48
CA ASP A 164 -4.74 -4.80 -19.08
C ASP A 164 -4.44 -4.74 -17.57
N GLN A 165 -5.27 -5.41 -16.74
CA GLN A 165 -5.00 -5.50 -15.31
C GLN A 165 -3.67 -6.19 -15.04
N PHE A 166 -3.39 -7.31 -15.73
CA PHE A 166 -2.14 -8.02 -15.57
C PHE A 166 -0.95 -7.16 -16.04
N ASN A 167 -1.03 -6.58 -17.23
CA ASN A 167 0.05 -5.79 -17.81
C ASN A 167 0.34 -4.50 -17.02
N LEU A 168 -0.64 -3.93 -16.34
CA LEU A 168 -0.47 -2.77 -15.47
C LEU A 168 -0.02 -3.15 -14.05
N SER A 169 -0.08 -4.42 -13.66
CA SER A 169 0.31 -4.88 -12.33
C SER A 169 1.84 -4.87 -12.13
N LEU A 170 2.29 -4.89 -10.89
CA LEU A 170 3.73 -4.99 -10.56
C LEU A 170 4.28 -6.40 -10.82
N ASP A 171 3.44 -7.43 -10.77
CA ASP A 171 3.79 -8.83 -11.03
C ASP A 171 2.74 -9.48 -11.94
N PRO A 172 2.83 -9.25 -13.26
CA PRO A 172 1.86 -9.75 -14.23
C PRO A 172 1.72 -11.27 -14.23
N ASP A 173 2.84 -11.97 -14.09
CA ASP A 173 2.89 -13.44 -14.16
C ASP A 173 2.16 -14.06 -12.98
N THR A 174 2.40 -13.57 -11.78
CA THR A 174 1.70 -14.02 -10.56
C THR A 174 0.21 -13.69 -10.63
N ALA A 175 -0.15 -12.48 -11.04
CA ALA A 175 -1.54 -12.08 -11.16
C ALA A 175 -2.32 -12.95 -12.17
N ARG A 176 -1.72 -13.21 -13.34
CA ARG A 176 -2.29 -14.10 -14.37
C ARG A 176 -2.42 -15.54 -13.86
N SER A 177 -1.37 -16.08 -13.25
CA SER A 177 -1.37 -17.44 -12.75
C SER A 177 -2.49 -17.68 -11.73
N MET A 178 -2.63 -16.77 -10.76
CA MET A 178 -3.69 -16.85 -9.73
C MET A 178 -5.09 -16.71 -10.31
N HIS A 179 -5.28 -15.85 -11.30
CA HIS A 179 -6.57 -15.72 -11.99
C HIS A 179 -6.91 -16.98 -12.77
N ASP A 180 -5.97 -17.50 -13.53
CA ASP A 180 -6.18 -18.63 -14.44
C ASP A 180 -6.37 -19.97 -13.69
N GLU A 181 -5.78 -20.11 -12.50
CA GLU A 181 -5.93 -21.30 -11.65
C GLU A 181 -7.39 -21.63 -11.38
N THR A 182 -8.22 -20.63 -11.11
CA THR A 182 -9.63 -20.79 -10.78
C THR A 182 -10.58 -20.58 -11.97
N MET A 183 -10.03 -20.23 -13.15
CA MET A 183 -10.75 -19.98 -14.40
C MET A 183 -10.19 -20.85 -15.54
N PRO A 184 -10.33 -22.20 -15.46
CA PRO A 184 -9.61 -23.10 -16.35
C PRO A 184 -10.11 -23.07 -17.81
N LYS A 185 -11.36 -22.62 -18.06
CA LYS A 185 -11.91 -22.51 -19.43
C LYS A 185 -11.55 -21.17 -20.04
N ALA A 186 -11.12 -21.17 -21.31
CA ALA A 186 -10.71 -19.96 -22.03
C ALA A 186 -11.81 -18.87 -22.03
N ALA A 187 -13.07 -19.24 -22.18
CA ALA A 187 -14.19 -18.29 -22.12
C ALA A 187 -14.38 -17.65 -20.74
N HIS A 188 -13.93 -18.29 -19.67
CA HIS A 188 -14.02 -17.73 -18.32
C HIS A 188 -12.92 -16.69 -18.05
N LYS A 189 -11.78 -16.80 -18.74
CA LYS A 189 -10.63 -15.90 -18.54
C LYS A 189 -10.89 -14.46 -18.98
N SER A 190 -11.86 -14.25 -19.86
CA SER A 190 -12.32 -12.93 -20.31
C SER A 190 -13.68 -12.54 -19.73
N ALA A 191 -14.21 -13.30 -18.77
CA ALA A 191 -15.51 -13.04 -18.18
C ALA A 191 -15.56 -11.73 -17.37
N HIS A 192 -16.72 -11.07 -17.35
CA HIS A 192 -16.95 -9.85 -16.58
C HIS A 192 -17.25 -10.15 -15.10
N PHE A 193 -16.53 -11.08 -14.52
CA PHE A 193 -16.53 -11.43 -13.09
C PHE A 193 -15.27 -12.25 -12.77
N CYS A 194 -14.94 -12.40 -11.50
CA CYS A 194 -13.91 -13.33 -11.03
C CYS A 194 -14.53 -14.47 -10.23
N SER A 195 -13.76 -15.54 -10.01
CA SER A 195 -14.19 -16.72 -9.24
C SER A 195 -14.57 -16.38 -7.79
N MET A 196 -14.03 -15.31 -7.22
CA MET A 196 -14.28 -14.92 -5.82
C MET A 196 -15.75 -14.52 -5.58
N CYS A 197 -16.28 -13.62 -6.40
CA CYS A 197 -17.65 -13.10 -6.25
C CYS A 197 -18.66 -13.78 -7.20
N GLY A 198 -18.17 -14.38 -8.28
CA GLY A 198 -19.02 -14.89 -9.35
C GLY A 198 -19.80 -13.78 -10.08
N PRO A 199 -20.70 -14.15 -10.99
CA PRO A 199 -21.37 -13.18 -11.88
C PRO A 199 -22.43 -12.30 -11.20
N LYS A 200 -22.91 -12.68 -10.00
CA LYS A 200 -24.07 -12.02 -9.37
C LYS A 200 -23.73 -11.15 -8.16
N PHE A 201 -22.57 -11.35 -7.54
CA PHE A 201 -22.21 -10.70 -6.27
C PHE A 201 -20.98 -9.79 -6.35
N CYS A 202 -20.50 -9.48 -7.56
CA CYS A 202 -19.37 -8.56 -7.73
C CYS A 202 -19.81 -7.12 -7.44
N SER A 203 -19.23 -6.51 -6.39
CA SER A 203 -19.54 -5.15 -5.98
C SER A 203 -19.26 -4.11 -7.09
N MET A 204 -18.20 -4.31 -7.89
CA MET A 204 -17.92 -3.43 -9.03
C MET A 204 -19.02 -3.54 -10.11
N LYS A 205 -19.48 -4.76 -10.41
CA LYS A 205 -20.55 -4.96 -11.38
C LYS A 205 -21.87 -4.36 -10.91
N ILE A 206 -22.19 -4.54 -9.64
CA ILE A 206 -23.36 -3.93 -9.01
C ILE A 206 -23.27 -2.40 -9.07
N SER A 207 -22.13 -1.84 -8.71
CA SER A 207 -21.91 -0.38 -8.76
C SER A 207 -22.04 0.18 -10.18
N GLN A 208 -21.54 -0.55 -11.19
CA GLN A 208 -21.74 -0.16 -12.59
C GLN A 208 -23.19 -0.20 -12.98
N ASN A 209 -23.89 -1.28 -12.66
CA ASN A 209 -25.33 -1.41 -12.99
C ASN A 209 -26.15 -0.28 -12.35
N VAL A 210 -25.83 0.10 -11.11
CA VAL A 210 -26.48 1.23 -10.42
C VAL A 210 -26.20 2.56 -11.13
N ARG A 211 -24.94 2.81 -11.53
CA ARG A 211 -24.56 4.02 -12.26
C ARG A 211 -25.21 4.09 -13.64
N ASP A 212 -25.22 2.97 -14.36
CA ASP A 212 -25.87 2.88 -15.68
C ASP A 212 -27.38 3.13 -15.56
N TYR A 213 -28.01 2.56 -14.55
CA TYR A 213 -29.41 2.82 -14.25
C TYR A 213 -29.65 4.29 -13.92
N ALA A 214 -28.86 4.89 -13.04
CA ALA A 214 -28.98 6.29 -12.69
C ALA A 214 -28.78 7.21 -13.90
N SER A 215 -27.80 6.92 -14.77
CA SER A 215 -27.56 7.70 -15.99
C SER A 215 -28.71 7.59 -17.00
N GLN A 216 -29.38 6.44 -17.09
CA GLN A 216 -30.56 6.25 -17.95
C GLN A 216 -31.80 6.98 -17.41
N GLN A 217 -31.87 7.18 -16.09
CA GLN A 217 -32.96 7.94 -15.45
C GLN A 217 -32.70 9.44 -15.41
N ALA A 218 -31.47 9.88 -15.59
CA ALA A 218 -31.10 11.28 -15.59
C ALA A 218 -31.66 12.00 -16.84
N THR A 219 -32.69 12.76 -16.66
CA THR A 219 -33.21 13.67 -17.69
C THR A 219 -32.28 14.88 -17.80
N PRO A 220 -31.79 15.27 -18.99
CA PRO A 220 -30.95 16.44 -19.12
C PRO A 220 -31.64 17.69 -18.56
N GLY A 221 -31.05 18.32 -17.55
CA GLY A 221 -31.59 19.53 -16.93
C GLY A 221 -32.37 19.33 -15.63
N GLN A 222 -32.57 18.10 -15.14
CA GLN A 222 -33.08 17.90 -13.78
C GLN A 222 -31.95 18.03 -12.74
N PRO A 223 -32.16 18.78 -11.64
CA PRO A 223 -31.21 18.82 -10.55
C PRO A 223 -31.05 17.43 -9.93
N ALA A 224 -29.87 17.14 -9.40
CA ALA A 224 -29.64 15.93 -8.62
C ALA A 224 -30.70 15.80 -7.53
N THR A 225 -31.14 14.56 -7.25
CA THR A 225 -32.12 14.23 -6.21
C THR A 225 -31.84 15.04 -4.94
N SER A 226 -32.82 15.80 -4.50
CA SER A 226 -32.68 16.65 -3.32
C SER A 226 -32.48 15.82 -2.05
N GLN A 227 -31.87 16.39 -1.03
CA GLN A 227 -31.69 15.71 0.28
C GLN A 227 -33.05 15.27 0.85
N ALA A 228 -34.09 16.06 0.66
CA ALA A 228 -35.44 15.74 1.10
C ALA A 228 -36.05 14.52 0.37
N GLU A 229 -35.77 14.34 -0.92
CA GLU A 229 -36.20 13.16 -1.68
C GLU A 229 -35.44 11.90 -1.25
N ILE A 230 -34.15 12.02 -0.91
CA ILE A 230 -33.35 10.92 -0.36
C ILE A 230 -33.92 10.50 1.00
N GLU A 231 -34.19 11.43 1.89
CA GLU A 231 -34.77 11.18 3.21
C GLU A 231 -36.17 10.54 3.10
N ALA A 232 -37.02 11.05 2.23
CA ALA A 232 -38.34 10.46 1.96
C ALA A 232 -38.25 9.02 1.42
N GLY A 233 -37.31 8.77 0.51
CA GLY A 233 -37.05 7.40 0.00
C GLY A 233 -36.55 6.45 1.10
N MET A 234 -35.66 6.92 1.97
CA MET A 234 -35.18 6.15 3.12
C MET A 234 -36.31 5.83 4.12
N ASP A 235 -37.18 6.76 4.40
CA ASP A 235 -38.32 6.54 5.30
C ASP A 235 -39.36 5.60 4.70
N GLN A 236 -39.60 5.67 3.41
CA GLN A 236 -40.44 4.72 2.69
C GLN A 236 -39.86 3.29 2.78
N MET A 237 -38.55 3.13 2.60
CA MET A 237 -37.89 1.82 2.71
C MET A 237 -37.93 1.28 4.14
N LYS A 238 -37.74 2.14 5.15
CA LYS A 238 -37.89 1.76 6.57
C LYS A 238 -39.32 1.28 6.87
N ALA A 239 -40.33 2.01 6.43
CA ALA A 239 -41.72 1.62 6.61
C ALA A 239 -42.04 0.27 5.92
N SER A 240 -41.56 0.07 4.70
CA SER A 240 -41.68 -1.19 3.97
C SER A 240 -41.02 -2.36 4.72
N PHE A 241 -39.83 -2.16 5.26
CA PHE A 241 -39.10 -3.17 6.06
C PHE A 241 -39.88 -3.53 7.34
N HIS A 242 -40.41 -2.54 8.07
CA HIS A 242 -41.22 -2.77 9.27
C HIS A 242 -42.52 -3.54 8.93
N ASN A 243 -43.18 -3.16 7.83
CA ASN A 243 -44.43 -3.80 7.40
C ASN A 243 -44.22 -5.24 6.88
N SER A 244 -43.03 -5.57 6.39
CA SER A 244 -42.66 -6.92 5.95
C SER A 244 -42.20 -7.86 7.07
N GLY A 245 -42.37 -7.46 8.33
CA GLY A 245 -42.02 -8.26 9.50
C GLY A 245 -40.55 -8.27 9.87
N GLN A 246 -39.79 -7.27 9.41
CA GLN A 246 -38.34 -7.08 9.70
C GLN A 246 -37.44 -8.25 9.24
N ASN A 247 -37.88 -9.00 8.23
CA ASN A 247 -37.09 -10.08 7.66
C ASN A 247 -36.24 -9.58 6.49
N LEU A 248 -34.92 -9.79 6.58
CA LEU A 248 -33.97 -9.49 5.49
C LEU A 248 -34.08 -10.47 4.32
N TYR A 249 -34.65 -11.66 4.57
CA TYR A 249 -34.80 -12.71 3.56
C TYR A 249 -36.24 -13.15 3.52
N HIS A 250 -36.87 -13.02 2.34
CA HIS A 250 -38.18 -13.61 2.07
C HIS A 250 -37.99 -15.00 1.44
N LYS A 251 -38.73 -16.00 1.93
CA LYS A 251 -38.81 -17.27 1.22
C LYS A 251 -39.45 -17.01 -0.14
N LEU A 252 -38.76 -17.44 -1.21
CA LEU A 252 -39.31 -17.50 -2.56
C LEU A 252 -40.45 -18.53 -2.65
#